data_7da46721318d5258b18a14598834902c
#
_entry.id   7da46721318d5258b18a14598834902c
#
_cell.length_a   1.000
_cell.length_b   1.000
_cell.length_c   1.000
_cell.angle_alpha   90.00
_cell.angle_beta   90.00
_cell.angle_gamma   90.00
#
_symmetry.space_group_name_H-M   'P 1'
#
loop_
_entity.id
_entity.type
_entity.pdbx_description
1 polymer ?
#
loop_
_entity_poly.entity_id
_entity_poly.type
_entity_poly.pdbx_seq_one_letter_code
_entity_poly.pdbx_strand_id
1 'polypeptide(L)'
;MRRVLILAYDFPPRGATGVVRVTKFVRYLPEFGWQPTVVAATVRGGMRDEALLAQLPPDLEVTRVDNPFAPGDVTVGRHSPQPSFRARLRQKLRRLFIPDPQLLWVPAAVRAVANRLDRGDIDALMTTAPPYSVHVAGLWLKRRFPGIPWLMDLRDIWSENPAIPDALTYKLQRAWERACLRHADHSTTATEGQRQLIVRSFDVSPTDISTITNGFDPADFPVIAPPPARRPLRLTHVGSLVGTRAAATRGLFEALAKLVAQGITAEDLEVRLVGVFDSDVHAWAEPFVARGLIQLASFVPYTAAVAEMSAADALLLLTSDDREGQLSHPNKLFEYFAMGRPILALTPEGDVSRLVREAGVGQAVPPFAVDQIVTALQTLVVKHQAGELQQISPDDSRFAQFERRALTRQLASRLDLLAADRARV
;
A
#
# COMPACT_ATOMS: atom_id res chain seq x y z
N MET A 1 -22.70 -15.56 14.89
CA MET A 1 -21.71 -14.74 14.15
C MET A 1 -21.00 -15.69 13.19
N ARG A 2 -20.93 -15.33 11.90
CA ARG A 2 -20.19 -16.14 10.91
C ARG A 2 -18.69 -16.03 11.13
N ARG A 3 -17.94 -17.03 10.68
CA ARG A 3 -16.48 -17.07 10.87
C ARG A 3 -15.75 -17.02 9.53
N VAL A 4 -14.78 -16.11 9.42
CA VAL A 4 -13.88 -16.03 8.27
C VAL A 4 -12.46 -16.39 8.70
N LEU A 5 -11.85 -17.36 7.98
CA LEU A 5 -10.43 -17.65 8.14
C LEU A 5 -9.63 -16.82 7.15
N ILE A 6 -8.73 -15.98 7.69
CA ILE A 6 -7.87 -15.11 6.90
C ILE A 6 -6.46 -15.71 6.86
N LEU A 7 -5.99 -16.05 5.66
CA LEU A 7 -4.62 -16.47 5.41
C LEU A 7 -3.82 -15.26 4.92
N ALA A 8 -2.88 -14.80 5.75
CA ALA A 8 -1.98 -13.70 5.47
C ALA A 8 -0.55 -14.04 5.87
N TYR A 9 0.42 -13.91 4.99
CA TYR A 9 1.81 -14.19 5.34
C TYR A 9 2.33 -13.20 6.38
N ASP A 10 2.21 -11.90 6.09
CA ASP A 10 2.58 -10.82 6.99
C ASP A 10 1.38 -10.38 7.82
N PHE A 11 1.55 -10.40 9.15
CA PHE A 11 0.53 -10.02 10.13
C PHE A 11 1.19 -9.47 11.40
N PRO A 12 0.56 -8.54 12.18
CA PRO A 12 1.17 -8.00 13.40
C PRO A 12 1.76 -9.08 14.32
N PRO A 13 2.91 -8.84 14.96
CA PRO A 13 3.60 -7.56 15.16
C PRO A 13 4.56 -7.18 14.01
N ARG A 14 4.49 -7.83 12.83
CA ARG A 14 5.31 -7.40 11.70
C ARG A 14 4.88 -6.00 11.23
N GLY A 15 5.85 -5.07 11.17
CA GLY A 15 5.66 -3.71 10.68
C GLY A 15 5.93 -3.65 9.17
N ALA A 16 4.89 -3.72 8.36
CA ALA A 16 4.97 -3.54 6.91
C ALA A 16 3.71 -2.85 6.41
N THR A 17 3.82 -2.06 5.36
CA THR A 17 2.70 -1.27 4.81
C THR A 17 1.47 -2.13 4.49
N GLY A 18 1.68 -3.33 3.96
CA GLY A 18 0.59 -4.26 3.64
C GLY A 18 -0.12 -4.85 4.84
N VAL A 19 0.48 -4.81 6.04
CA VAL A 19 -0.10 -5.36 7.27
C VAL A 19 -1.25 -4.50 7.79
N VAL A 20 -1.19 -3.18 7.60
CA VAL A 20 -2.22 -2.24 8.07
C VAL A 20 -3.60 -2.63 7.54
N ARG A 21 -3.71 -2.96 6.25
CA ARG A 21 -5.00 -3.32 5.63
C ARG A 21 -5.67 -4.52 6.31
N VAL A 22 -4.95 -5.62 6.45
CA VAL A 22 -5.51 -6.84 7.06
C VAL A 22 -5.77 -6.65 8.56
N THR A 23 -4.94 -5.87 9.27
CA THR A 23 -5.16 -5.50 10.67
C THR A 23 -6.49 -4.78 10.84
N LYS A 24 -6.78 -3.81 9.98
CA LYS A 24 -8.04 -3.04 10.04
C LYS A 24 -9.26 -3.89 9.64
N PHE A 25 -9.13 -4.79 8.67
CA PHE A 25 -10.19 -5.75 8.39
C PHE A 25 -10.50 -6.62 9.60
N VAL A 26 -9.47 -7.20 10.23
CA VAL A 26 -9.63 -8.03 11.43
C VAL A 26 -10.26 -7.24 12.58
N ARG A 27 -9.87 -5.98 12.76
CA ARG A 27 -10.42 -5.10 13.81
C ARG A 27 -11.92 -4.84 13.62
N TYR A 28 -12.37 -4.55 12.40
CA TYR A 28 -13.73 -4.07 12.14
C TYR A 28 -14.71 -5.15 11.68
N LEU A 29 -14.27 -6.30 11.21
CA LEU A 29 -15.16 -7.40 10.77
C LEU A 29 -16.19 -7.82 11.84
N PRO A 30 -15.87 -7.87 13.16
CA PRO A 30 -16.85 -8.20 14.18
C PRO A 30 -18.06 -7.26 14.22
N GLU A 31 -17.89 -5.98 13.89
CA GLU A 31 -18.98 -5.01 13.81
C GLU A 31 -20.00 -5.32 12.71
N PHE A 32 -19.58 -6.12 11.72
CA PHE A 32 -20.39 -6.52 10.57
C PHE A 32 -20.77 -8.00 10.60
N GLY A 33 -20.74 -8.62 11.77
CA GLY A 33 -21.23 -10.00 11.97
C GLY A 33 -20.24 -11.12 11.61
N TRP A 34 -18.96 -10.80 11.36
CA TRP A 34 -17.92 -11.75 11.02
C TRP A 34 -16.84 -11.85 12.09
N GLN A 35 -16.65 -13.04 12.65
CA GLN A 35 -15.53 -13.33 13.57
C GLN A 35 -14.31 -13.80 12.77
N PRO A 36 -13.23 -13.01 12.72
CA PRO A 36 -12.01 -13.42 12.03
C PRO A 36 -11.20 -14.42 12.85
N THR A 37 -10.55 -15.35 12.15
CA THR A 37 -9.46 -16.20 12.64
C THR A 37 -8.31 -16.05 11.66
N VAL A 38 -7.07 -15.91 12.12
CA VAL A 38 -5.92 -15.64 11.25
C VAL A 38 -4.91 -16.77 11.28
N VAL A 39 -4.44 -17.18 10.10
CA VAL A 39 -3.25 -18.00 9.93
C VAL A 39 -2.17 -17.17 9.26
N ALA A 40 -1.02 -17.02 9.91
CA ALA A 40 0.06 -16.17 9.43
C ALA A 40 1.44 -16.76 9.68
N ALA A 41 2.46 -16.28 8.98
CA ALA A 41 3.83 -16.72 9.23
C ALA A 41 4.33 -16.24 10.61
N THR A 42 5.19 -17.04 11.22
CA THR A 42 5.93 -16.64 12.42
C THR A 42 6.85 -15.47 12.06
N VAL A 43 6.78 -14.40 12.84
CA VAL A 43 7.62 -13.21 12.65
C VAL A 43 9.02 -13.54 13.16
N ARG A 44 9.95 -13.71 12.23
CA ARG A 44 11.38 -13.88 12.48
C ARG A 44 12.10 -12.68 11.90
N GLY A 45 12.44 -11.72 12.77
CA GLY A 45 13.12 -10.49 12.39
C GLY A 45 12.33 -9.48 11.58
N GLY A 46 13.01 -8.42 11.15
CA GLY A 46 12.42 -7.28 10.48
C GLY A 46 11.83 -6.24 11.45
N MET A 47 11.22 -5.22 10.90
CA MET A 47 10.58 -4.16 11.69
C MET A 47 9.34 -4.72 12.40
N ARG A 48 9.27 -4.49 13.71
CA ARG A 48 8.10 -4.82 14.53
C ARG A 48 7.31 -3.55 14.82
N ASP A 49 6.01 -3.66 14.83
CA ASP A 49 5.08 -2.58 15.15
C ASP A 49 4.08 -3.09 16.20
N GLU A 50 4.35 -2.78 17.45
CA GLU A 50 3.51 -3.16 18.58
C GLU A 50 2.21 -2.34 18.63
N ALA A 51 2.19 -1.16 18.03
CA ALA A 51 0.99 -0.35 17.93
C ALA A 51 -0.07 -1.01 17.01
N LEU A 52 0.35 -1.70 15.95
CA LEU A 52 -0.55 -2.51 15.14
C LEU A 52 -1.06 -3.74 15.90
N LEU A 53 -0.23 -4.34 16.73
CA LEU A 53 -0.63 -5.49 17.56
C LEU A 53 -1.70 -5.07 18.58
N ALA A 54 -1.55 -3.89 19.20
CA ALA A 54 -2.50 -3.35 20.17
C ALA A 54 -3.89 -3.02 19.57
N GLN A 55 -4.00 -2.92 18.25
CA GLN A 55 -5.26 -2.66 17.56
C GLN A 55 -6.11 -3.91 17.30
N LEU A 56 -5.55 -5.10 17.51
CA LEU A 56 -6.26 -6.37 17.29
C LEU A 56 -7.29 -6.63 18.38
N PRO A 57 -8.42 -7.30 18.06
CA PRO A 57 -9.34 -7.80 19.06
C PRO A 57 -8.62 -8.70 20.07
N PRO A 58 -8.90 -8.58 21.39
CA PRO A 58 -8.19 -9.35 22.41
C PRO A 58 -8.47 -10.85 22.35
N ASP A 59 -9.60 -11.24 21.78
CA ASP A 59 -10.04 -12.63 21.58
C ASP A 59 -9.70 -13.21 20.20
N LEU A 60 -8.89 -12.49 19.42
CA LEU A 60 -8.50 -12.91 18.08
C LEU A 60 -7.65 -14.20 18.13
N GLU A 61 -8.14 -15.26 17.50
CA GLU A 61 -7.39 -16.49 17.30
C GLU A 61 -6.36 -16.29 16.16
N VAL A 62 -5.06 -16.38 16.50
CA VAL A 62 -3.97 -16.27 15.52
C VAL A 62 -3.08 -17.53 15.58
N THR A 63 -3.08 -18.32 14.52
CA THR A 63 -2.19 -19.47 14.35
C THR A 63 -0.93 -19.03 13.60
N ARG A 64 0.24 -19.19 14.24
CA ARG A 64 1.54 -18.89 13.62
C ARG A 64 2.15 -20.13 13.02
N VAL A 65 2.55 -20.02 11.75
CA VAL A 65 3.15 -21.12 10.98
C VAL A 65 4.58 -20.75 10.61
N ASP A 66 5.52 -21.59 10.99
CA ASP A 66 6.92 -21.37 10.68
C ASP A 66 7.20 -21.48 9.18
N ASN A 67 8.01 -20.53 8.69
CA ASN A 67 8.66 -20.65 7.39
C ASN A 67 10.15 -20.97 7.62
N PRO A 68 10.57 -22.25 7.48
CA PRO A 68 11.96 -22.66 7.73
C PRO A 68 12.96 -22.03 6.73
N PHE A 69 12.44 -21.49 5.62
CA PHE A 69 13.23 -20.84 4.56
C PHE A 69 13.12 -19.32 4.59
N ALA A 70 12.47 -18.75 5.62
CA ALA A 70 12.43 -17.30 5.79
C ALA A 70 13.87 -16.74 5.84
N PRO A 71 14.12 -15.53 5.26
CA PRO A 71 15.39 -14.87 5.50
C PRO A 71 15.53 -14.70 7.01
N GLY A 72 16.67 -15.08 7.56
CA GLY A 72 17.07 -14.62 8.87
C GLY A 72 17.11 -13.09 8.86
N ASP A 73 17.05 -12.49 10.04
CA ASP A 73 17.03 -11.04 10.24
C ASP A 73 18.00 -10.31 9.33
N VAL A 74 17.48 -9.64 8.31
CA VAL A 74 18.18 -8.54 7.68
C VAL A 74 17.90 -7.36 8.59
N THR A 75 18.76 -7.13 9.56
CA THR A 75 18.80 -5.86 10.27
C THR A 75 19.00 -4.77 9.21
N VAL A 76 18.02 -3.90 9.06
CA VAL A 76 18.15 -2.65 8.31
C VAL A 76 19.08 -1.75 9.15
N GLY A 77 20.37 -2.01 9.05
CA GLY A 77 21.42 -1.30 9.75
C GLY A 77 22.48 -0.85 8.77
N ARG A 78 22.90 0.37 8.97
CA ARG A 78 23.94 1.11 8.28
C ARG A 78 25.03 0.20 7.71
N HIS A 79 25.32 0.35 6.39
CA HIS A 79 26.40 -0.34 5.68
C HIS A 79 26.25 -1.88 5.66
N SER A 80 25.40 -2.37 4.75
CA SER A 80 25.40 -3.80 4.44
C SER A 80 26.76 -4.17 3.84
N PRO A 81 27.56 -5.04 4.48
CA PRO A 81 28.72 -5.64 3.82
C PRO A 81 28.25 -6.34 2.56
N GLN A 82 29.06 -6.34 1.52
CA GLN A 82 28.73 -7.03 0.26
C GLN A 82 28.21 -8.44 0.56
N PRO A 83 27.06 -8.87 0.00
CA PRO A 83 26.48 -10.14 0.34
C PRO A 83 27.48 -11.27 0.09
N SER A 84 27.68 -12.15 1.07
CA SER A 84 28.59 -13.29 0.98
C SER A 84 28.20 -14.17 -0.22
N PHE A 85 29.13 -14.95 -0.75
CA PHE A 85 28.86 -15.90 -1.85
C PHE A 85 27.65 -16.80 -1.56
N ARG A 86 27.52 -17.28 -0.32
CA ARG A 86 26.36 -18.08 0.14
C ARG A 86 25.05 -17.27 0.09
N ALA A 87 25.07 -15.98 0.42
CA ALA A 87 23.90 -15.10 0.34
C ALA A 87 23.50 -14.85 -1.11
N ARG A 88 24.48 -14.64 -2.01
CA ARG A 88 24.24 -14.48 -3.46
C ARG A 88 23.68 -15.76 -4.09
N LEU A 89 24.21 -16.93 -3.73
CA LEU A 89 23.69 -18.23 -4.20
C LEU A 89 22.27 -18.47 -3.68
N ARG A 90 22.03 -18.18 -2.41
CA ARG A 90 20.70 -18.28 -1.79
C ARG A 90 19.69 -17.33 -2.50
N GLN A 91 20.13 -16.13 -2.83
CA GLN A 91 19.30 -15.15 -3.57
C GLN A 91 18.99 -15.64 -5.00
N LYS A 92 19.97 -16.26 -5.69
CA LYS A 92 19.73 -16.87 -7.01
C LYS A 92 18.76 -18.05 -6.92
N LEU A 93 18.92 -18.94 -5.95
CA LEU A 93 18.03 -20.07 -5.73
C LEU A 93 16.59 -19.62 -5.39
N ARG A 94 16.44 -18.52 -4.67
CA ARG A 94 15.12 -17.95 -4.35
C ARG A 94 14.34 -17.50 -5.58
N ARG A 95 15.02 -17.07 -6.64
CA ARG A 95 14.38 -16.69 -7.92
C ARG A 95 13.78 -17.89 -8.67
N LEU A 96 14.11 -19.14 -8.28
CA LEU A 96 13.53 -20.34 -8.85
C LEU A 96 12.13 -20.65 -8.29
N PHE A 97 11.76 -20.03 -7.16
CA PHE A 97 10.44 -20.23 -6.56
C PHE A 97 9.47 -19.17 -7.08
N ILE A 98 8.55 -19.63 -7.90
CA ILE A 98 7.51 -18.82 -8.53
C ILE A 98 6.16 -19.24 -7.96
N PRO A 99 5.34 -18.29 -7.43
CA PRO A 99 5.37 -16.84 -7.66
C PRO A 99 6.40 -16.06 -6.82
N ASP A 100 6.79 -16.56 -5.66
CA ASP A 100 7.73 -15.91 -4.75
C ASP A 100 8.38 -16.94 -3.81
N PRO A 101 9.46 -16.59 -3.07
CA PRO A 101 10.16 -17.51 -2.17
C PRO A 101 9.33 -18.09 -1.03
N GLN A 102 8.19 -17.47 -0.72
CA GLN A 102 7.26 -17.92 0.31
C GLN A 102 6.45 -19.16 -0.13
N LEU A 103 6.60 -19.60 -1.39
CA LEU A 103 6.02 -20.86 -1.89
C LEU A 103 6.40 -22.07 -1.01
N LEU A 104 7.60 -22.03 -0.42
CA LEU A 104 8.06 -23.10 0.50
C LEU A 104 7.30 -23.13 1.83
N TRP A 105 6.61 -22.05 2.20
CA TRP A 105 5.74 -21.99 3.37
C TRP A 105 4.36 -22.61 3.11
N VAL A 106 3.92 -22.64 1.86
CA VAL A 106 2.56 -23.06 1.45
C VAL A 106 2.16 -24.42 2.01
N PRO A 107 2.97 -25.51 1.96
CA PRO A 107 2.53 -26.81 2.50
C PRO A 107 2.20 -26.76 3.99
N ALA A 108 2.99 -26.04 4.79
CA ALA A 108 2.76 -25.89 6.22
C ALA A 108 1.53 -25.03 6.50
N ALA A 109 1.35 -23.94 5.76
CA ALA A 109 0.18 -23.06 5.86
C ALA A 109 -1.11 -23.81 5.48
N VAL A 110 -1.10 -24.55 4.36
CA VAL A 110 -2.24 -25.38 3.93
C VAL A 110 -2.62 -26.40 4.99
N ARG A 111 -1.63 -27.08 5.61
CA ARG A 111 -1.91 -28.03 6.70
C ARG A 111 -2.57 -27.35 7.89
N ALA A 112 -2.05 -26.20 8.33
CA ALA A 112 -2.62 -25.45 9.46
C ALA A 112 -4.05 -24.98 9.19
N VAL A 113 -4.31 -24.45 7.98
CA VAL A 113 -5.65 -24.01 7.57
C VAL A 113 -6.59 -25.21 7.42
N ALA A 114 -6.14 -26.32 6.78
CA ALA A 114 -6.95 -27.52 6.61
C ALA A 114 -7.42 -28.07 7.96
N ASN A 115 -6.51 -28.20 8.94
CA ASN A 115 -6.85 -28.64 10.30
C ASN A 115 -7.90 -27.72 10.96
N ARG A 116 -7.96 -26.45 10.59
CA ARG A 116 -8.95 -25.50 11.09
C ARG A 116 -10.28 -25.65 10.36
N LEU A 117 -10.25 -25.84 9.03
CA LEU A 117 -11.44 -26.08 8.20
C LEU A 117 -12.12 -27.43 8.54
N ASP A 118 -11.33 -28.47 8.86
CA ASP A 118 -11.85 -29.79 9.23
C ASP A 118 -12.73 -29.75 10.51
N ARG A 119 -12.66 -28.67 11.32
CA ARG A 119 -13.57 -28.47 12.47
C ARG A 119 -15.00 -28.07 12.06
N GLY A 120 -15.19 -27.65 10.80
CA GLY A 120 -16.50 -27.36 10.24
C GLY A 120 -17.17 -26.05 10.69
N ASP A 121 -16.44 -25.18 11.40
CA ASP A 121 -16.97 -23.92 11.96
C ASP A 121 -16.50 -22.65 11.22
N ILE A 122 -15.94 -22.81 10.03
CA ILE A 122 -15.52 -21.71 9.15
C ILE A 122 -16.51 -21.57 7.99
N ASP A 123 -17.03 -20.36 7.80
CA ASP A 123 -18.02 -20.04 6.76
C ASP A 123 -17.39 -19.54 5.47
N ALA A 124 -16.21 -18.91 5.54
CA ALA A 124 -15.47 -18.42 4.37
C ALA A 124 -13.95 -18.42 4.60
N LEU A 125 -13.19 -18.58 3.52
CA LEU A 125 -11.74 -18.40 3.46
C LEU A 125 -11.44 -17.09 2.75
N MET A 126 -10.52 -16.29 3.32
CA MET A 126 -9.93 -15.13 2.66
C MET A 126 -8.43 -15.29 2.56
N THR A 127 -7.85 -14.97 1.41
CA THR A 127 -6.39 -14.87 1.23
C THR A 127 -6.03 -13.46 0.82
N THR A 128 -4.95 -12.88 1.39
CA THR A 128 -4.52 -11.50 1.05
C THR A 128 -3.04 -11.47 0.70
N ALA A 129 -2.69 -10.90 -0.44
CA ALA A 129 -1.34 -10.84 -1.00
C ALA A 129 -0.92 -9.41 -1.38
N PRO A 130 0.40 -9.14 -1.49
CA PRO A 130 1.55 -10.06 -1.46
C PRO A 130 1.91 -10.61 -0.08
N PRO A 131 2.71 -11.73 -0.01
CA PRO A 131 3.24 -12.52 -1.13
C PRO A 131 2.17 -13.35 -1.83
N TYR A 132 2.34 -13.60 -3.14
CA TYR A 132 1.32 -14.27 -3.96
C TYR A 132 1.22 -15.78 -3.71
N SER A 133 2.24 -16.39 -3.11
CA SER A 133 2.18 -17.79 -2.60
C SER A 133 1.00 -18.01 -1.64
N VAL A 134 0.50 -16.99 -0.99
CA VAL A 134 -0.70 -17.07 -0.14
C VAL A 134 -1.93 -17.47 -0.98
N HIS A 135 -2.04 -16.95 -2.21
CA HIS A 135 -3.13 -17.32 -3.13
C HIS A 135 -2.95 -18.74 -3.68
N VAL A 136 -1.71 -19.18 -3.89
CA VAL A 136 -1.42 -20.58 -4.22
C VAL A 136 -1.89 -21.52 -3.10
N ALA A 137 -1.69 -21.14 -1.84
CA ALA A 137 -2.25 -21.89 -0.70
C ALA A 137 -3.79 -21.89 -0.73
N GLY A 138 -4.42 -20.75 -1.04
CA GLY A 138 -5.87 -20.63 -1.24
C GLY A 138 -6.39 -21.59 -2.32
N LEU A 139 -5.71 -21.65 -3.47
CA LEU A 139 -6.03 -22.58 -4.55
C LEU A 139 -5.98 -24.05 -4.11
N TRP A 140 -4.95 -24.45 -3.34
CA TRP A 140 -4.85 -25.82 -2.85
C TRP A 140 -5.95 -26.12 -1.83
N LEU A 141 -6.29 -25.17 -0.98
CA LEU A 141 -7.38 -25.30 -0.01
C LEU A 141 -8.74 -25.39 -0.71
N LYS A 142 -9.01 -24.53 -1.71
CA LYS A 142 -10.26 -24.56 -2.47
C LYS A 142 -10.46 -25.90 -3.18
N ARG A 143 -9.39 -26.48 -3.74
CA ARG A 143 -9.46 -27.83 -4.36
C ARG A 143 -9.75 -28.93 -3.36
N ARG A 144 -9.23 -28.82 -2.14
CA ARG A 144 -9.46 -29.79 -1.06
C ARG A 144 -10.83 -29.60 -0.39
N PHE A 145 -11.29 -28.37 -0.27
CA PHE A 145 -12.55 -27.97 0.37
C PHE A 145 -13.41 -27.16 -0.59
N PRO A 146 -13.94 -27.75 -1.67
CA PRO A 146 -14.66 -27.02 -2.72
C PRO A 146 -15.90 -26.28 -2.22
N GLY A 147 -16.53 -26.78 -1.14
CA GLY A 147 -17.68 -26.14 -0.52
C GLY A 147 -17.39 -24.91 0.35
N ILE A 148 -16.13 -24.55 0.60
CA ILE A 148 -15.77 -23.33 1.34
C ILE A 148 -15.62 -22.18 0.35
N PRO A 149 -16.41 -21.09 0.47
CA PRO A 149 -16.21 -19.90 -0.34
C PRO A 149 -14.83 -19.30 -0.12
N TRP A 150 -14.16 -18.96 -1.22
CA TRP A 150 -12.83 -18.34 -1.19
C TRP A 150 -12.83 -16.95 -1.81
N LEU A 151 -12.56 -15.93 -0.97
CA LEU A 151 -12.32 -14.56 -1.37
C LEU A 151 -10.81 -14.32 -1.50
N MET A 152 -10.37 -13.85 -2.68
CA MET A 152 -8.97 -13.55 -2.99
C MET A 152 -8.73 -12.04 -3.02
N ASP A 153 -7.94 -11.49 -2.08
CA ASP A 153 -7.65 -10.04 -1.98
C ASP A 153 -6.28 -9.73 -2.60
N LEU A 154 -6.30 -9.12 -3.78
CA LEU A 154 -5.14 -8.68 -4.55
C LEU A 154 -4.87 -7.20 -4.26
N ARG A 155 -3.83 -6.91 -3.48
CA ARG A 155 -3.48 -5.52 -3.12
C ARG A 155 -2.60 -4.84 -4.17
N ASP A 156 -1.80 -5.62 -4.88
CA ASP A 156 -0.83 -5.16 -5.87
C ASP A 156 -0.97 -5.96 -7.17
N ILE A 157 -0.38 -5.45 -8.26
CA ILE A 157 -0.35 -6.10 -9.56
C ILE A 157 0.53 -7.35 -9.46
N TRP A 158 0.00 -8.50 -9.86
CA TRP A 158 0.74 -9.77 -9.79
C TRP A 158 1.60 -10.02 -11.04
N SER A 159 1.08 -10.73 -12.05
CA SER A 159 1.88 -11.12 -13.22
C SER A 159 2.18 -9.97 -14.18
N GLU A 160 1.39 -8.91 -14.14
CA GLU A 160 1.59 -7.72 -14.96
C GLU A 160 2.55 -6.70 -14.31
N ASN A 161 3.24 -7.09 -13.23
CA ASN A 161 4.22 -6.24 -12.55
C ASN A 161 5.45 -6.00 -13.43
N PRO A 162 5.83 -4.75 -13.73
CA PRO A 162 6.98 -4.43 -14.57
C PRO A 162 8.33 -4.90 -13.99
N ALA A 163 8.40 -5.21 -12.70
CA ALA A 163 9.60 -5.74 -12.06
C ALA A 163 9.86 -7.23 -12.36
N ILE A 164 8.99 -7.92 -13.10
CA ILE A 164 9.21 -9.32 -13.51
C ILE A 164 10.36 -9.38 -14.52
N PRO A 165 11.43 -10.18 -14.24
CA PRO A 165 12.71 -10.01 -14.92
C PRO A 165 12.76 -10.61 -16.34
N ASP A 166 11.90 -11.60 -16.63
CA ASP A 166 11.99 -12.35 -17.90
C ASP A 166 10.65 -12.99 -18.31
N ALA A 167 10.58 -13.38 -19.59
CA ALA A 167 9.37 -13.94 -20.20
C ALA A 167 8.94 -15.29 -19.62
N LEU A 168 9.87 -16.12 -19.12
CA LEU A 168 9.53 -17.41 -18.52
C LEU A 168 8.88 -17.18 -17.15
N THR A 169 9.48 -16.34 -16.32
CA THR A 169 8.94 -15.93 -15.05
C THR A 169 7.54 -15.31 -15.20
N TYR A 170 7.39 -14.41 -16.20
CA TYR A 170 6.08 -13.84 -16.54
C TYR A 170 5.03 -14.91 -16.88
N LYS A 171 5.36 -15.86 -17.76
CA LYS A 171 4.43 -16.94 -18.15
C LYS A 171 4.02 -17.80 -16.95
N LEU A 172 4.94 -18.13 -16.07
CA LEU A 172 4.67 -18.95 -14.87
C LEU A 172 3.86 -18.16 -13.83
N GLN A 173 4.18 -16.90 -13.59
CA GLN A 173 3.39 -16.01 -12.72
C GLN A 173 1.95 -15.90 -13.23
N ARG A 174 1.81 -15.66 -14.54
CA ARG A 174 0.51 -15.53 -15.19
C ARG A 174 -0.31 -16.82 -15.15
N ALA A 175 0.34 -17.97 -15.24
CA ALA A 175 -0.32 -19.28 -15.12
C ALA A 175 -0.88 -19.48 -13.69
N TRP A 176 -0.11 -19.14 -12.65
CA TRP A 176 -0.56 -19.19 -11.27
C TRP A 176 -1.71 -18.21 -11.01
N GLU A 177 -1.57 -16.96 -11.43
CA GLU A 177 -2.62 -15.93 -11.27
C GLU A 177 -3.93 -16.38 -11.93
N ARG A 178 -3.85 -16.84 -13.18
CA ARG A 178 -5.02 -17.39 -13.91
C ARG A 178 -5.66 -18.56 -13.16
N ALA A 179 -4.86 -19.49 -12.64
CA ALA A 179 -5.37 -20.63 -11.91
C ALA A 179 -6.08 -20.20 -10.61
N CYS A 180 -5.54 -19.24 -9.89
CA CYS A 180 -6.15 -18.69 -8.68
C CYS A 180 -7.46 -17.96 -9.00
N LEU A 181 -7.45 -17.06 -9.97
CA LEU A 181 -8.64 -16.29 -10.39
C LEU A 181 -9.80 -17.17 -10.83
N ARG A 182 -9.53 -18.29 -11.54
CA ARG A 182 -10.56 -19.23 -11.99
C ARG A 182 -11.19 -20.07 -10.88
N HIS A 183 -10.55 -20.19 -9.74
CA HIS A 183 -11.04 -21.03 -8.63
C HIS A 183 -11.53 -20.20 -7.45
N ALA A 184 -11.16 -18.93 -7.36
CA ALA A 184 -11.70 -18.02 -6.36
C ALA A 184 -13.18 -17.76 -6.67
N ASP A 185 -14.02 -17.77 -5.64
CA ASP A 185 -15.45 -17.47 -5.79
C ASP A 185 -15.66 -15.95 -5.94
N HIS A 186 -14.76 -15.15 -5.41
CA HIS A 186 -14.70 -13.70 -5.64
C HIS A 186 -13.30 -13.17 -5.42
N SER A 187 -12.92 -12.14 -6.19
CA SER A 187 -11.66 -11.45 -6.03
C SER A 187 -11.87 -9.98 -5.68
N THR A 188 -10.93 -9.40 -4.91
CA THR A 188 -10.90 -7.96 -4.68
C THR A 188 -9.57 -7.37 -5.11
N THR A 189 -9.59 -6.14 -5.61
CA THR A 189 -8.39 -5.37 -5.97
C THR A 189 -8.33 -4.06 -5.19
N ALA A 190 -7.12 -3.49 -5.06
CA ALA A 190 -6.96 -2.22 -4.37
C ALA A 190 -7.31 -1.00 -5.23
N THR A 191 -7.38 -1.14 -6.56
CA THR A 191 -7.75 -0.05 -7.47
C THR A 191 -8.64 -0.53 -8.60
N GLU A 192 -9.40 0.42 -9.17
CA GLU A 192 -10.25 0.14 -10.32
C GLU A 192 -9.43 -0.20 -11.56
N GLY A 193 -8.27 0.44 -11.74
CA GLY A 193 -7.36 0.11 -12.83
C GLY A 193 -6.83 -1.32 -12.77
N GLN A 194 -6.50 -1.83 -11.57
CA GLN A 194 -6.14 -3.24 -11.38
C GLN A 194 -7.32 -4.17 -11.72
N ARG A 195 -8.54 -3.84 -11.26
CA ARG A 195 -9.74 -4.62 -11.58
C ARG A 195 -9.95 -4.72 -13.10
N GLN A 196 -9.90 -3.60 -13.79
CA GLN A 196 -10.06 -3.56 -15.25
C GLN A 196 -8.95 -4.31 -15.97
N LEU A 197 -7.71 -4.21 -15.49
CA LEU A 197 -6.59 -4.97 -16.02
C LEU A 197 -6.85 -6.48 -15.92
N ILE A 198 -7.28 -6.97 -14.76
CA ILE A 198 -7.54 -8.39 -14.52
C ILE A 198 -8.70 -8.88 -15.40
N VAL A 199 -9.81 -8.15 -15.45
CA VAL A 199 -10.97 -8.48 -16.30
C VAL A 199 -10.53 -8.63 -17.77
N ARG A 200 -9.75 -7.69 -18.29
CA ARG A 200 -9.29 -7.73 -19.71
C ARG A 200 -8.25 -8.82 -19.96
N SER A 201 -7.40 -9.13 -18.98
CA SER A 201 -6.24 -10.00 -19.17
C SER A 201 -6.52 -11.48 -18.92
N PHE A 202 -7.52 -11.81 -18.09
CA PHE A 202 -7.74 -13.18 -17.59
C PHE A 202 -9.13 -13.74 -17.87
N ASP A 203 -9.98 -13.01 -18.59
CA ASP A 203 -11.36 -13.43 -18.87
C ASP A 203 -12.16 -13.71 -17.57
N VAL A 204 -12.00 -12.83 -16.58
CA VAL A 204 -12.75 -12.86 -15.33
C VAL A 204 -14.03 -12.05 -15.51
N SER A 205 -15.17 -12.61 -15.06
CA SER A 205 -16.42 -11.85 -15.08
C SER A 205 -16.31 -10.58 -14.24
N PRO A 206 -16.79 -9.43 -14.72
CA PRO A 206 -16.81 -8.19 -13.92
C PRO A 206 -17.60 -8.32 -12.60
N THR A 207 -18.50 -9.30 -12.49
CA THR A 207 -19.27 -9.60 -11.27
C THR A 207 -18.45 -10.33 -10.21
N ASP A 208 -17.41 -11.09 -10.63
CA ASP A 208 -16.63 -11.96 -9.77
C ASP A 208 -15.40 -11.24 -9.20
N ILE A 209 -15.27 -9.96 -9.51
CA ILE A 209 -14.17 -9.11 -9.02
C ILE A 209 -14.68 -7.71 -8.69
N SER A 210 -14.28 -7.19 -7.53
CA SER A 210 -14.65 -5.84 -7.09
C SER A 210 -13.44 -5.07 -6.57
N THR A 211 -13.58 -3.75 -6.50
CA THR A 211 -12.56 -2.88 -5.96
C THR A 211 -12.87 -2.57 -4.49
N ILE A 212 -11.95 -2.88 -3.59
CA ILE A 212 -11.92 -2.40 -2.21
C ILE A 212 -10.58 -1.70 -2.03
N THR A 213 -10.59 -0.38 -2.02
CA THR A 213 -9.37 0.43 -2.04
C THR A 213 -8.55 0.29 -0.74
N ASN A 214 -7.34 0.82 -0.74
CA ASN A 214 -6.69 1.21 0.50
C ASN A 214 -7.44 2.38 1.12
N GLY A 215 -7.12 2.71 2.37
CA GLY A 215 -7.82 3.76 3.08
C GLY A 215 -7.09 4.15 4.36
N PHE A 216 -7.71 5.01 5.14
CA PHE A 216 -7.22 5.46 6.44
C PHE A 216 -8.20 5.08 7.56
N ASP A 217 -7.73 5.13 8.79
CA ASP A 217 -8.57 5.00 9.98
C ASP A 217 -8.46 6.33 10.74
N PRO A 218 -9.55 7.09 10.89
CA PRO A 218 -9.51 8.35 11.64
C PRO A 218 -8.93 8.22 13.05
N ALA A 219 -9.10 7.05 13.68
CA ALA A 219 -8.56 6.79 15.02
C ALA A 219 -7.02 6.73 15.09
N ASP A 220 -6.34 6.58 13.94
CA ASP A 220 -4.88 6.57 13.88
C ASP A 220 -4.29 8.00 13.84
N PHE A 221 -5.13 9.03 13.68
CA PHE A 221 -4.69 10.40 13.53
C PHE A 221 -5.18 11.27 14.69
N PRO A 222 -4.31 12.09 15.28
CA PRO A 222 -4.74 13.08 16.28
C PRO A 222 -5.62 14.14 15.61
N VAL A 223 -6.36 14.88 16.41
CA VAL A 223 -7.06 16.08 15.93
C VAL A 223 -6.01 17.03 15.32
N ILE A 224 -6.12 17.26 14.01
CA ILE A 224 -5.13 18.02 13.26
C ILE A 224 -5.52 19.50 13.34
N ALA A 225 -4.75 20.27 14.09
CA ALA A 225 -4.84 21.71 14.06
C ALA A 225 -4.42 22.26 12.68
N PRO A 226 -5.02 23.35 12.21
CA PRO A 226 -4.47 24.04 11.05
C PRO A 226 -3.01 24.43 11.30
N PRO A 227 -2.14 24.38 10.28
CA PRO A 227 -0.76 24.83 10.45
C PRO A 227 -0.74 26.29 10.87
N PRO A 228 0.21 26.72 11.70
CA PRO A 228 0.34 28.11 12.06
C PRO A 228 0.57 28.94 10.79
N ALA A 229 -0.09 30.09 10.70
CA ALA A 229 0.17 31.03 9.61
C ALA A 229 1.65 31.38 9.62
N ARG A 230 2.38 31.03 8.57
CA ARG A 230 3.82 31.24 8.46
C ARG A 230 4.23 31.45 7.01
N ARG A 231 5.40 31.99 6.84
CA ARG A 231 6.21 31.89 5.64
C ARG A 231 7.44 31.07 5.98
N PRO A 232 7.97 30.24 5.09
CA PRO A 232 7.52 29.90 3.72
C PRO A 232 6.34 28.90 3.70
N LEU A 233 5.74 28.67 2.50
CA LEU A 233 4.89 27.51 2.22
C LEU A 233 5.70 26.22 2.49
N ARG A 234 5.23 25.37 3.39
CA ARG A 234 5.84 24.06 3.62
C ARG A 234 5.13 22.97 2.83
N LEU A 235 5.81 22.43 1.81
CA LEU A 235 5.38 21.30 1.00
C LEU A 235 6.10 20.04 1.48
N THR A 236 5.36 19.08 2.06
CA THR A 236 5.97 17.92 2.71
C THR A 236 5.68 16.61 1.98
N HIS A 237 6.72 15.83 1.70
CA HIS A 237 6.64 14.42 1.30
C HIS A 237 7.11 13.52 2.45
N VAL A 238 6.33 12.49 2.76
CA VAL A 238 6.72 11.44 3.71
C VAL A 238 6.67 10.08 3.01
N GLY A 239 7.83 9.49 2.78
CA GLY A 239 7.93 8.20 2.12
C GLY A 239 9.33 7.92 1.56
N SER A 240 9.57 6.68 1.14
CA SER A 240 10.82 6.31 0.50
C SER A 240 10.82 6.69 -0.98
N LEU A 241 11.90 7.32 -1.42
CA LEU A 241 12.18 7.65 -2.82
C LEU A 241 13.35 6.80 -3.29
N VAL A 242 13.04 5.57 -3.68
CA VAL A 242 14.01 4.56 -4.14
C VAL A 242 13.56 3.94 -5.46
N GLY A 243 14.52 3.48 -6.27
CA GLY A 243 14.26 2.84 -7.56
C GLY A 243 13.51 3.73 -8.54
N THR A 244 12.46 3.21 -9.17
CA THR A 244 11.67 3.93 -10.19
C THR A 244 10.99 5.18 -9.63
N ARG A 245 10.65 5.17 -8.34
CA ARG A 245 10.08 6.35 -7.65
C ARG A 245 11.14 7.44 -7.45
N ALA A 246 12.38 7.08 -7.12
CA ALA A 246 13.48 8.05 -7.08
C ALA A 246 13.67 8.70 -8.44
N ALA A 247 13.72 7.92 -9.53
CA ALA A 247 13.87 8.44 -10.89
C ALA A 247 12.74 9.44 -11.25
N ALA A 248 11.50 9.17 -10.85
CA ALA A 248 10.36 10.05 -11.10
C ALA A 248 10.45 11.39 -10.35
N THR A 249 11.27 11.53 -9.29
CA THR A 249 11.45 12.81 -8.59
C THR A 249 12.29 13.82 -9.36
N ARG A 250 12.98 13.41 -10.41
CA ARG A 250 13.87 14.29 -11.18
C ARG A 250 13.16 15.54 -11.71
N GLY A 251 11.92 15.38 -12.20
CA GLY A 251 11.15 16.53 -12.69
C GLY A 251 10.83 17.57 -11.62
N LEU A 252 10.68 17.16 -10.35
CA LEU A 252 10.55 18.10 -9.23
C LEU A 252 11.81 18.96 -9.09
N PHE A 253 13.00 18.36 -9.12
CA PHE A 253 14.26 19.13 -8.97
C PHE A 253 14.51 20.04 -10.18
N GLU A 254 14.17 19.61 -11.39
CA GLU A 254 14.24 20.46 -12.58
C GLU A 254 13.25 21.64 -12.49
N ALA A 255 12.05 21.43 -11.96
CA ALA A 255 11.07 22.50 -11.73
C ALA A 255 11.57 23.48 -10.64
N LEU A 256 12.15 22.98 -9.55
CA LEU A 256 12.74 23.84 -8.51
C LEU A 256 13.88 24.70 -9.05
N ALA A 257 14.72 24.17 -9.97
CA ALA A 257 15.76 24.96 -10.62
C ALA A 257 15.17 26.12 -11.43
N LYS A 258 14.08 25.90 -12.19
CA LYS A 258 13.37 26.95 -12.91
C LYS A 258 12.76 27.98 -11.96
N LEU A 259 12.15 27.56 -10.86
CA LEU A 259 11.56 28.46 -9.86
C LEU A 259 12.62 29.38 -9.22
N VAL A 260 13.77 28.80 -8.86
CA VAL A 260 14.90 29.60 -8.33
C VAL A 260 15.39 30.63 -9.35
N ALA A 261 15.48 30.26 -10.64
CA ALA A 261 15.84 31.19 -11.71
C ALA A 261 14.79 32.30 -11.91
N GLN A 262 13.54 32.08 -11.50
CA GLN A 262 12.44 33.03 -11.51
C GLN A 262 12.33 33.86 -10.21
N GLY A 263 13.24 33.67 -9.24
CA GLY A 263 13.32 34.47 -8.03
C GLY A 263 12.64 33.84 -6.79
N ILE A 264 12.12 32.62 -6.86
CA ILE A 264 11.62 31.90 -5.68
C ILE A 264 12.78 31.56 -4.76
N THR A 265 12.59 31.85 -3.47
CA THR A 265 13.59 31.66 -2.42
C THR A 265 13.08 30.75 -1.30
N ALA A 266 13.94 30.47 -0.32
CA ALA A 266 13.56 29.74 0.89
C ALA A 266 12.57 30.52 1.80
N GLU A 267 12.33 31.79 1.55
CA GLU A 267 11.28 32.57 2.23
C GLU A 267 9.89 32.37 1.62
N ASP A 268 9.83 31.83 0.39
CA ASP A 268 8.58 31.57 -0.32
C ASP A 268 8.17 30.10 -0.22
N LEU A 269 9.14 29.17 -0.34
CA LEU A 269 8.89 27.73 -0.44
C LEU A 269 9.94 26.91 0.34
N GLU A 270 9.48 26.01 1.17
CA GLU A 270 10.26 24.95 1.82
C GLU A 270 9.72 23.58 1.40
N VAL A 271 10.53 22.78 0.73
CA VAL A 271 10.19 21.38 0.40
C VAL A 271 10.82 20.47 1.42
N ARG A 272 10.00 19.78 2.19
CA ARG A 272 10.43 18.83 3.22
C ARG A 272 10.27 17.39 2.70
N LEU A 273 11.38 16.68 2.58
CA LEU A 273 11.39 15.26 2.18
C LEU A 273 11.83 14.41 3.38
N VAL A 274 10.96 13.45 3.79
CA VAL A 274 11.18 12.60 4.97
C VAL A 274 11.11 11.14 4.55
N GLY A 275 12.22 10.38 4.71
CA GLY A 275 12.22 8.97 4.34
C GLY A 275 13.58 8.37 4.05
N VAL A 276 13.59 7.35 3.21
CA VAL A 276 14.82 6.72 2.68
C VAL A 276 14.97 7.13 1.22
N PHE A 277 16.15 7.58 0.84
CA PHE A 277 16.42 8.14 -0.48
C PHE A 277 17.61 7.45 -1.14
N ASP A 278 17.52 7.23 -2.44
CA ASP A 278 18.67 6.82 -3.27
C ASP A 278 19.69 7.95 -3.35
N SER A 279 20.95 7.59 -3.68
CA SER A 279 22.07 8.54 -3.86
C SER A 279 21.75 9.65 -4.84
N ASP A 280 21.03 9.35 -5.90
CA ASP A 280 20.65 10.30 -6.94
C ASP A 280 19.73 11.40 -6.38
N VAL A 281 18.76 11.03 -5.52
CA VAL A 281 17.87 12.01 -4.86
C VAL A 281 18.69 12.97 -3.98
N HIS A 282 19.68 12.44 -3.25
CA HIS A 282 20.59 13.28 -2.45
C HIS A 282 21.37 14.24 -3.34
N ALA A 283 21.94 13.74 -4.45
CA ALA A 283 22.72 14.56 -5.38
C ALA A 283 21.89 15.67 -6.04
N TRP A 284 20.65 15.35 -6.46
CA TRP A 284 19.74 16.35 -7.04
C TRP A 284 19.26 17.38 -6.01
N ALA A 285 19.09 16.98 -4.74
CA ALA A 285 18.62 17.88 -3.69
C ALA A 285 19.71 18.83 -3.19
N GLU A 286 20.99 18.47 -3.25
CA GLU A 286 22.11 19.20 -2.65
C GLU A 286 22.13 20.72 -2.98
N PRO A 287 21.99 21.18 -4.24
CA PRO A 287 21.99 22.60 -4.56
C PRO A 287 20.85 23.38 -3.90
N PHE A 288 19.73 22.73 -3.61
CA PHE A 288 18.56 23.32 -2.99
C PHE A 288 18.62 23.27 -1.47
N VAL A 289 19.25 22.23 -0.89
CA VAL A 289 19.56 22.13 0.54
C VAL A 289 20.51 23.27 0.93
N ALA A 290 21.54 23.52 0.14
CA ALA A 290 22.49 24.62 0.35
C ALA A 290 21.81 26.00 0.34
N ARG A 291 20.67 26.15 -0.33
CA ARG A 291 19.85 27.38 -0.40
C ARG A 291 18.72 27.43 0.61
N GLY A 292 18.53 26.40 1.44
CA GLY A 292 17.44 26.30 2.41
C GLY A 292 16.06 25.99 1.81
N LEU A 293 15.96 25.74 0.48
CA LEU A 293 14.69 25.38 -0.16
C LEU A 293 14.24 23.95 0.13
N ILE A 294 15.19 23.04 0.35
CA ILE A 294 14.92 21.63 0.64
C ILE A 294 15.48 21.26 2.00
N GLN A 295 14.68 20.53 2.74
CA GLN A 295 15.14 19.85 3.95
C GLN A 295 14.94 18.33 3.78
N LEU A 296 16.03 17.58 3.92
CA LEU A 296 16.03 16.11 3.93
C LEU A 296 16.03 15.60 5.37
N ALA A 297 15.13 14.70 5.68
CA ALA A 297 15.14 13.95 6.93
C ALA A 297 15.14 12.43 6.64
N SER A 298 15.91 11.70 7.44
CA SER A 298 15.93 10.24 7.37
C SER A 298 14.58 9.64 7.77
N PHE A 299 14.46 8.32 7.61
CA PHE A 299 13.30 7.56 8.09
C PHE A 299 12.97 7.91 9.55
N VAL A 300 11.70 8.15 9.81
CA VAL A 300 11.14 8.45 11.14
C VAL A 300 10.06 7.43 11.53
N PRO A 301 9.82 7.18 12.82
CA PRO A 301 8.69 6.40 13.28
C PRO A 301 7.35 6.97 12.80
N TYR A 302 6.30 6.11 12.72
CA TYR A 302 4.99 6.49 12.17
C TYR A 302 4.38 7.73 12.84
N THR A 303 4.47 7.83 14.17
CA THR A 303 3.96 9.00 14.92
C THR A 303 4.64 10.31 14.53
N ALA A 304 5.96 10.27 14.33
CA ALA A 304 6.72 11.42 13.84
C ALA A 304 6.40 11.72 12.36
N ALA A 305 6.15 10.68 11.55
CA ALA A 305 5.69 10.86 10.17
C ALA A 305 4.32 11.57 10.10
N VAL A 306 3.40 11.22 10.99
CA VAL A 306 2.10 11.91 11.14
C VAL A 306 2.32 13.38 11.57
N ALA A 307 3.24 13.65 12.50
CA ALA A 307 3.55 15.02 12.90
C ALA A 307 4.13 15.85 11.75
N GLU A 308 5.03 15.28 10.92
CA GLU A 308 5.55 15.96 9.72
C GLU A 308 4.44 16.29 8.71
N MET A 309 3.52 15.36 8.48
CA MET A 309 2.37 15.59 7.60
C MET A 309 1.42 16.65 8.15
N SER A 310 1.16 16.63 9.47
CA SER A 310 0.28 17.61 10.13
C SER A 310 0.84 19.02 10.09
N ALA A 311 2.17 19.14 10.16
CA ALA A 311 2.88 20.41 10.13
C ALA A 311 2.99 21.04 8.74
N ALA A 312 2.58 20.34 7.69
CA ALA A 312 2.64 20.79 6.30
C ALA A 312 1.49 21.77 5.97
N ASP A 313 1.73 22.71 5.08
CA ASP A 313 0.70 23.56 4.46
C ASP A 313 0.07 22.84 3.26
N ALA A 314 0.88 22.05 2.53
CA ALA A 314 0.46 21.16 1.45
C ALA A 314 1.29 19.86 1.48
N LEU A 315 0.73 18.78 0.94
CA LEU A 315 1.37 17.47 0.90
C LEU A 315 1.78 17.10 -0.52
N LEU A 316 3.01 16.59 -0.66
CA LEU A 316 3.57 16.17 -1.93
C LEU A 316 3.50 14.65 -2.05
N LEU A 317 2.75 14.16 -3.00
CA LEU A 317 2.70 12.74 -3.33
C LEU A 317 3.58 12.47 -4.55
N LEU A 318 4.50 11.51 -4.41
CA LEU A 318 5.40 11.10 -5.48
C LEU A 318 5.20 9.61 -5.78
N THR A 319 4.89 9.28 -7.03
CA THR A 319 4.76 7.89 -7.50
C THR A 319 5.77 7.61 -8.61
N SER A 320 5.98 6.36 -8.96
CA SER A 320 6.76 5.98 -10.14
C SER A 320 6.02 6.35 -11.43
N ASP A 321 6.78 6.62 -12.51
CA ASP A 321 6.23 6.89 -13.84
C ASP A 321 6.23 5.60 -14.68
N ASP A 322 5.58 4.58 -14.16
CA ASP A 322 5.46 3.27 -14.79
C ASP A 322 4.05 2.70 -14.57
N ARG A 323 3.84 1.46 -15.00
CA ARG A 323 2.55 0.77 -14.85
C ARG A 323 2.12 0.61 -13.39
N GLU A 324 3.07 0.47 -12.46
CA GLU A 324 2.77 0.43 -11.03
C GLU A 324 2.22 1.78 -10.57
N GLY A 325 2.87 2.88 -10.94
CA GLY A 325 2.38 4.23 -10.64
C GLY A 325 1.00 4.55 -11.23
N GLN A 326 0.69 3.97 -12.41
CA GLN A 326 -0.63 4.15 -13.05
C GLN A 326 -1.75 3.40 -12.34
N LEU A 327 -1.47 2.20 -11.81
CA LEU A 327 -2.48 1.25 -11.33
C LEU A 327 -2.48 1.02 -9.82
N SER A 328 -1.62 1.68 -9.06
CA SER A 328 -1.51 1.49 -7.61
C SER A 328 -1.87 2.73 -6.83
N HIS A 329 -2.56 2.55 -5.70
CA HIS A 329 -2.77 3.60 -4.72
C HIS A 329 -1.78 3.46 -3.57
N PRO A 330 -0.78 4.34 -3.42
CA PRO A 330 0.05 4.34 -2.24
C PRO A 330 -0.81 4.64 -0.99
N ASN A 331 -0.53 3.96 0.13
CA ASN A 331 -1.27 4.20 1.38
C ASN A 331 -1.21 5.67 1.81
N LYS A 332 -0.09 6.34 1.51
CA LYS A 332 0.10 7.77 1.80
C LYS A 332 -0.98 8.68 1.22
N LEU A 333 -1.54 8.35 0.06
CA LEU A 333 -2.65 9.12 -0.50
C LEU A 333 -3.84 9.23 0.48
N PHE A 334 -4.19 8.11 1.10
CA PHE A 334 -5.30 8.07 2.07
C PHE A 334 -4.94 8.68 3.42
N GLU A 335 -3.69 8.55 3.85
CA GLU A 335 -3.18 9.26 5.02
C GLU A 335 -3.22 10.78 4.78
N TYR A 336 -2.92 11.22 3.56
CA TYR A 336 -3.02 12.63 3.16
C TYR A 336 -4.47 13.14 3.16
N PHE A 337 -5.44 12.31 2.82
CA PHE A 337 -6.85 12.65 2.98
C PHE A 337 -7.20 12.92 4.45
N ALA A 338 -6.71 12.05 5.37
CA ALA A 338 -6.91 12.24 6.80
C ALA A 338 -6.24 13.51 7.34
N MET A 339 -5.19 14.03 6.69
CA MET A 339 -4.54 15.28 7.07
C MET A 339 -5.32 16.53 6.67
N GLY A 340 -6.23 16.44 5.70
CA GLY A 340 -7.01 17.56 5.24
C GLY A 340 -6.17 18.68 4.58
N ARG A 341 -4.99 18.35 4.06
CA ARG A 341 -4.10 19.30 3.38
C ARG A 341 -4.25 19.20 1.86
N PRO A 342 -4.11 20.30 1.12
CA PRO A 342 -4.03 20.24 -0.34
C PRO A 342 -2.90 19.31 -0.78
N ILE A 343 -3.14 18.54 -1.84
CA ILE A 343 -2.19 17.57 -2.36
C ILE A 343 -1.67 18.01 -3.71
N LEU A 344 -0.35 18.07 -3.86
CA LEU A 344 0.31 18.06 -5.15
C LEU A 344 0.80 16.63 -5.43
N ALA A 345 0.21 15.96 -6.40
CA ALA A 345 0.62 14.61 -6.79
C ALA A 345 1.44 14.66 -8.08
N LEU A 346 2.71 14.29 -8.02
CA LEU A 346 3.53 14.02 -9.21
C LEU A 346 3.39 12.54 -9.54
N THR A 347 2.51 12.27 -10.48
CA THR A 347 2.03 10.92 -10.80
C THR A 347 1.63 10.83 -12.28
N PRO A 348 1.83 9.69 -12.97
CA PRO A 348 1.29 9.51 -14.30
C PRO A 348 -0.24 9.54 -14.31
N GLU A 349 -0.84 9.67 -15.50
CA GLU A 349 -2.28 9.45 -15.64
C GLU A 349 -2.63 8.02 -15.25
N GLY A 350 -3.61 7.89 -14.33
CA GLY A 350 -4.00 6.61 -13.77
C GLY A 350 -4.92 6.75 -12.56
N ASP A 351 -4.89 5.76 -11.68
CA ASP A 351 -5.81 5.70 -10.54
C ASP A 351 -5.56 6.82 -9.52
N VAL A 352 -4.30 7.17 -9.24
CA VAL A 352 -3.97 8.28 -8.32
C VAL A 352 -4.41 9.62 -8.87
N SER A 353 -4.05 9.95 -10.12
CA SER A 353 -4.39 11.24 -10.74
C SER A 353 -5.90 11.43 -10.82
N ARG A 354 -6.63 10.38 -11.17
CA ARG A 354 -8.09 10.38 -11.18
C ARG A 354 -8.65 10.65 -9.79
N LEU A 355 -8.20 9.92 -8.77
CA LEU A 355 -8.71 10.03 -7.42
C LEU A 355 -8.45 11.40 -6.80
N VAL A 356 -7.27 11.98 -7.01
CA VAL A 356 -6.93 13.35 -6.54
C VAL A 356 -7.87 14.38 -7.16
N ARG A 357 -8.16 14.24 -8.47
CA ARG A 357 -9.10 15.16 -9.17
C ARG A 357 -10.55 14.97 -8.73
N GLU A 358 -11.04 13.73 -8.69
CA GLU A 358 -12.43 13.41 -8.30
C GLU A 358 -12.73 13.81 -6.86
N ALA A 359 -11.77 13.56 -5.96
CA ALA A 359 -11.89 14.00 -4.56
C ALA A 359 -11.76 15.51 -4.38
N GLY A 360 -11.26 16.26 -5.40
CA GLY A 360 -11.08 17.71 -5.31
C GLY A 360 -10.08 18.13 -4.24
N VAL A 361 -9.06 17.29 -3.98
CA VAL A 361 -8.10 17.49 -2.88
C VAL A 361 -6.81 18.21 -3.30
N GLY A 362 -6.66 18.52 -4.59
CA GLY A 362 -5.46 19.17 -5.10
C GLY A 362 -5.25 18.96 -6.58
N GLN A 363 -3.99 18.91 -6.98
CA GLN A 363 -3.58 18.78 -8.39
C GLN A 363 -2.74 17.52 -8.60
N ALA A 364 -2.93 16.89 -9.76
CA ALA A 364 -2.11 15.78 -10.24
C ALA A 364 -1.41 16.22 -11.54
N VAL A 365 -0.09 16.06 -11.58
CA VAL A 365 0.77 16.48 -12.68
C VAL A 365 1.71 15.32 -13.04
N PRO A 366 1.95 15.03 -14.33
CA PRO A 366 2.91 14.00 -14.72
C PRO A 366 4.32 14.30 -14.17
N PRO A 367 5.08 13.29 -13.71
CA PRO A 367 6.35 13.49 -12.99
C PRO A 367 7.43 14.23 -13.77
N PHE A 368 7.40 14.17 -15.11
CA PHE A 368 8.38 14.83 -15.99
C PHE A 368 7.81 16.04 -16.74
N ALA A 369 6.57 16.45 -16.45
CA ALA A 369 5.98 17.66 -17.03
C ALA A 369 6.46 18.92 -16.29
N VAL A 370 7.74 19.24 -16.41
CA VAL A 370 8.44 20.27 -15.62
C VAL A 370 7.71 21.60 -15.58
N ASP A 371 7.22 22.11 -16.72
CA ASP A 371 6.51 23.40 -16.77
C ASP A 371 5.16 23.35 -16.02
N GLN A 372 4.47 22.21 -16.06
CA GLN A 372 3.24 22.04 -15.28
C GLN A 372 3.55 21.94 -13.78
N ILE A 373 4.66 21.33 -13.39
CA ILE A 373 5.11 21.26 -12.00
C ILE A 373 5.46 22.68 -11.51
N VAL A 374 6.17 23.48 -12.32
CA VAL A 374 6.46 24.89 -12.01
C VAL A 374 5.17 25.66 -11.76
N THR A 375 4.21 25.56 -12.68
CA THR A 375 2.91 26.25 -12.56
C THR A 375 2.14 25.83 -11.30
N ALA A 376 2.14 24.52 -11.00
CA ALA A 376 1.47 24.00 -9.81
C ALA A 376 2.11 24.51 -8.50
N LEU A 377 3.44 24.52 -8.43
CA LEU A 377 4.18 25.04 -7.26
C LEU A 377 3.98 26.55 -7.09
N GLN A 378 4.05 27.33 -8.17
CA GLN A 378 3.74 28.78 -8.13
C GLN A 378 2.32 29.04 -7.63
N THR A 379 1.36 28.25 -8.11
CA THR A 379 -0.05 28.39 -7.68
C THR A 379 -0.19 28.12 -6.18
N LEU A 380 0.50 27.12 -5.64
CA LEU A 380 0.49 26.84 -4.21
C LEU A 380 1.12 27.97 -3.41
N VAL A 381 2.27 28.50 -3.85
CA VAL A 381 2.95 29.64 -3.20
C VAL A 381 2.06 30.88 -3.18
N VAL A 382 1.49 31.25 -4.33
CA VAL A 382 0.60 32.43 -4.44
C VAL A 382 -0.62 32.29 -3.54
N LYS A 383 -1.31 31.15 -3.58
CA LYS A 383 -2.47 30.89 -2.72
C LYS A 383 -2.11 30.90 -1.24
N HIS A 384 -0.95 30.37 -0.86
CA HIS A 384 -0.47 30.40 0.51
C HIS A 384 -0.20 31.83 0.99
N GLN A 385 0.49 32.63 0.18
CA GLN A 385 0.79 34.02 0.48
C GLN A 385 -0.48 34.89 0.59
N ALA A 386 -1.51 34.59 -0.21
CA ALA A 386 -2.82 35.24 -0.15
C ALA A 386 -3.70 34.74 1.02
N GLY A 387 -3.31 33.71 1.75
CA GLY A 387 -4.16 33.05 2.76
C GLY A 387 -5.34 32.26 2.18
N GLU A 388 -5.27 31.92 0.89
CA GLU A 388 -6.32 31.24 0.12
C GLU A 388 -6.05 29.73 -0.03
N LEU A 389 -5.03 29.20 0.65
CA LEU A 389 -4.72 27.76 0.60
C LEU A 389 -5.80 26.99 1.35
N GLN A 390 -6.70 26.40 0.58
CA GLN A 390 -7.89 25.76 1.10
C GLN A 390 -7.53 24.49 1.89
N GLN A 391 -7.89 24.46 3.17
CA GLN A 391 -7.87 23.26 3.98
C GLN A 391 -9.14 22.44 3.70
N ILE A 392 -9.00 21.13 3.70
CA ILE A 392 -10.10 20.19 3.44
C ILE A 392 -10.46 19.56 4.78
N SER A 393 -11.74 19.57 5.16
CA SER A 393 -12.13 18.91 6.41
C SER A 393 -11.84 17.42 6.33
N PRO A 394 -11.14 16.81 7.30
CA PRO A 394 -10.98 15.34 7.35
C PRO A 394 -12.32 14.60 7.44
N ASP A 395 -13.35 15.26 8.00
CA ASP A 395 -14.71 14.72 8.13
C ASP A 395 -15.57 14.94 6.87
N ASP A 396 -14.96 15.38 5.76
CA ASP A 396 -15.67 15.55 4.49
C ASP A 396 -16.24 14.20 4.03
N SER A 397 -17.54 14.19 3.75
CA SER A 397 -18.28 12.99 3.34
C SER A 397 -17.66 12.27 2.12
N ARG A 398 -16.89 12.99 1.30
CA ARG A 398 -16.14 12.43 0.17
C ARG A 398 -15.11 11.39 0.61
N PHE A 399 -14.56 11.51 1.82
CA PHE A 399 -13.54 10.61 2.35
C PHE A 399 -14.11 9.44 3.14
N ALA A 400 -15.35 9.51 3.61
CA ALA A 400 -16.00 8.47 4.42
C ALA A 400 -15.96 7.08 3.75
N GLN A 401 -16.02 7.03 2.41
CA GLN A 401 -15.89 5.78 1.65
C GLN A 401 -14.51 5.12 1.74
N PHE A 402 -13.45 5.89 2.08
CA PHE A 402 -12.08 5.42 2.21
C PHE A 402 -11.70 5.13 3.66
N GLU A 403 -12.59 5.31 4.61
CA GLU A 403 -12.36 4.89 5.99
C GLU A 403 -12.26 3.36 6.06
N ARG A 404 -11.29 2.86 6.82
CA ARG A 404 -11.07 1.41 6.99
C ARG A 404 -12.31 0.68 7.47
N ARG A 405 -13.14 1.32 8.30
CA ARG A 405 -14.42 0.78 8.76
C ARG A 405 -15.42 0.62 7.62
N ALA A 406 -15.55 1.62 6.74
CA ALA A 406 -16.42 1.56 5.57
C ALA A 406 -15.94 0.52 4.54
N LEU A 407 -14.62 0.42 4.31
CA LEU A 407 -14.02 -0.59 3.45
C LEU A 407 -14.21 -2.01 4.01
N THR A 408 -14.17 -2.17 5.33
CA THR A 408 -14.47 -3.46 5.98
C THR A 408 -15.94 -3.83 5.84
N ARG A 409 -16.87 -2.87 5.87
CA ARG A 409 -18.28 -3.12 5.56
C ARG A 409 -18.46 -3.65 4.14
N GLN A 410 -17.75 -3.08 3.16
CA GLN A 410 -17.77 -3.59 1.77
C GLN A 410 -17.25 -5.03 1.70
N LEU A 411 -16.15 -5.34 2.38
CA LEU A 411 -15.62 -6.71 2.49
C LEU A 411 -16.64 -7.66 3.12
N ALA A 412 -17.23 -7.28 4.25
CA ALA A 412 -18.23 -8.10 4.94
C ALA A 412 -19.45 -8.38 4.05
N SER A 413 -19.92 -7.37 3.29
CA SER A 413 -21.03 -7.57 2.33
C SER A 413 -20.67 -8.59 1.23
N ARG A 414 -19.42 -8.62 0.76
CA ARG A 414 -18.97 -9.65 -0.19
C ARG A 414 -18.91 -11.05 0.44
N LEU A 415 -18.41 -11.13 1.66
CA LEU A 415 -18.42 -12.39 2.42
C LEU A 415 -19.85 -12.89 2.68
N ASP A 416 -20.80 -11.98 2.95
CA ASP A 416 -22.22 -12.34 3.14
C ASP A 416 -22.83 -12.96 1.88
N LEU A 417 -22.58 -12.37 0.71
CA LEU A 417 -23.05 -12.91 -0.57
C LEU A 417 -22.50 -14.32 -0.82
N LEU A 418 -21.19 -14.50 -0.64
CA LEU A 418 -20.52 -15.80 -0.83
C LEU A 418 -21.04 -16.87 0.13
N ALA A 419 -21.28 -16.51 1.40
CA ALA A 419 -21.84 -17.46 2.37
C ALA A 419 -23.32 -17.79 2.11
N ALA A 420 -24.09 -16.86 1.56
CA ALA A 420 -25.49 -17.11 1.17
C ALA A 420 -25.57 -18.05 -0.03
N ASP A 421 -24.70 -17.92 -1.01
CA ASP A 421 -24.67 -18.81 -2.18
C ASP A 421 -24.29 -20.24 -1.80
N ARG A 422 -23.36 -20.41 -0.81
CA ARG A 422 -23.05 -21.73 -0.22
C ARG A 422 -24.26 -22.43 0.38
N ALA A 423 -25.17 -21.67 1.03
CA ALA A 423 -26.34 -22.24 1.69
C ALA A 423 -27.43 -22.70 0.72
N ARG A 424 -27.31 -22.35 -0.58
CA ARG A 424 -28.28 -22.73 -1.64
C ARG A 424 -27.86 -23.95 -2.44
N VAL A 425 -26.60 -24.38 -2.32
CA VAL A 425 -26.02 -25.56 -2.96
C VAL A 425 -25.96 -26.72 -1.98
#